data_8d6d39ddbc7ef304c2b4dabcde18d02a
#
_entry.id   8d6d39ddbc7ef304c2b4dabcde18d02a
#
_cell.length_a   1.000
_cell.length_b   1.000
_cell.length_c   1.000
_cell.angle_alpha   90.00
_cell.angle_beta   90.00
_cell.angle_gamma   90.00
#
_symmetry.space_group_name_H-M   'P 1'
#
loop_
_entity.id
_entity.type
_entity.pdbx_description
1 polymer ?
#
loop_
_entity_poly.entity_id
_entity_poly.type
_entity_poly.pdbx_seq_one_letter_code
_entity_poly.pdbx_strand_id
1 'polypeptide(L)'
;MAKNKKKSIIKKPNPLLFFLCYILIAPILKLKYKTSYDKSGLEDLSGPALILCPHVSNIDFLLVALTLAPNRPTFVVSEHFMARPPVRWFLNKMHVISKKMFCPDIKTIMNILRARDSGNIVVLFPEGRLTCIGHSLSVTE
;
A
#
# COMPACT_ATOMS: atom_id res chain seq x y z
N MET A 1 -5.25 -23.80 -29.29
CA MET A 1 -5.47 -24.12 -27.88
C MET A 1 -4.80 -23.05 -27.00
N ALA A 2 -5.59 -22.08 -26.52
CA ALA A 2 -5.06 -21.04 -25.63
C ALA A 2 -4.81 -21.66 -24.25
N LYS A 3 -3.56 -21.76 -23.81
CA LYS A 3 -3.21 -22.13 -22.45
C LYS A 3 -3.84 -21.13 -21.49
N ASN A 4 -4.86 -21.56 -20.77
CA ASN A 4 -5.53 -20.83 -19.71
C ASN A 4 -4.47 -20.54 -18.61
N LYS A 5 -3.75 -19.40 -18.73
CA LYS A 5 -2.80 -18.96 -17.72
C LYS A 5 -3.61 -18.68 -16.45
N LYS A 6 -3.58 -19.59 -15.50
CA LYS A 6 -4.16 -19.44 -14.17
C LYS A 6 -3.83 -18.04 -13.66
N LYS A 7 -4.85 -17.18 -13.58
CA LYS A 7 -4.73 -15.78 -13.14
C LYS A 7 -4.16 -15.81 -11.73
N SER A 8 -2.92 -15.38 -11.53
CA SER A 8 -2.29 -15.43 -10.20
C SER A 8 -3.05 -14.49 -9.26
N ILE A 9 -3.65 -15.05 -8.23
CA ILE A 9 -4.37 -14.31 -7.20
C ILE A 9 -3.37 -13.56 -6.34
N ILE A 10 -3.56 -12.25 -6.16
CA ILE A 10 -2.80 -11.44 -5.21
C ILE A 10 -3.46 -11.58 -3.85
N LYS A 11 -2.75 -12.15 -2.90
CA LYS A 11 -3.24 -12.34 -1.53
C LYS A 11 -3.28 -11.01 -0.78
N LYS A 12 -4.25 -10.88 0.14
CA LYS A 12 -4.27 -9.78 1.12
C LYS A 12 -3.08 -9.90 2.07
N PRO A 13 -2.62 -8.79 2.68
CA PRO A 13 -1.60 -8.82 3.74
C PRO A 13 -1.90 -9.86 4.81
N ASN A 14 -0.84 -10.48 5.37
CA ASN A 14 -0.98 -11.46 6.43
C ASN A 14 -1.73 -10.84 7.62
N PRO A 15 -2.87 -11.41 8.07
CA PRO A 15 -3.70 -10.80 9.10
C PRO A 15 -2.99 -10.67 10.44
N LEU A 16 -2.29 -11.74 10.87
CA LEU A 16 -1.60 -11.75 12.14
C LEU A 16 -0.52 -10.65 12.21
N LEU A 17 0.32 -10.57 11.17
CA LEU A 17 1.38 -9.58 11.11
C LEU A 17 0.81 -8.16 11.00
N PHE A 18 -0.25 -7.97 10.21
CA PHE A 18 -0.90 -6.67 10.06
C PHE A 18 -1.45 -6.16 11.40
N PHE A 19 -2.20 -6.99 12.12
CA PHE A 19 -2.78 -6.59 13.40
C PHE A 19 -1.74 -6.45 14.50
N LEU A 20 -0.68 -7.25 14.49
CA LEU A 20 0.46 -7.06 15.40
C LEU A 20 1.11 -5.69 15.18
N CYS A 21 1.40 -5.34 13.92
CA CYS A 21 1.91 -4.01 13.58
C CYS A 21 0.92 -2.90 14.00
N TYR A 22 -0.37 -3.09 13.76
CA TYR A 22 -1.40 -2.14 14.16
C TYR A 22 -1.37 -1.88 15.68
N ILE A 23 -1.39 -2.93 16.50
CA ILE A 23 -1.39 -2.82 17.97
C ILE A 23 -0.11 -2.13 18.49
N LEU A 24 1.03 -2.41 17.87
CA LEU A 24 2.31 -1.83 18.31
C LEU A 24 2.50 -0.39 17.82
N ILE A 25 2.12 -0.10 16.58
CA ILE A 25 2.45 1.19 15.93
C ILE A 25 1.40 2.26 16.23
N ALA A 26 0.11 1.90 16.30
CA ALA A 26 -0.97 2.88 16.50
C ALA A 26 -0.79 3.73 17.77
N PRO A 27 -0.50 3.15 18.95
CA PRO A 27 -0.30 3.97 20.17
C PRO A 27 0.94 4.84 20.07
N ILE A 28 2.02 4.36 19.43
CA ILE A 28 3.25 5.14 19.27
C ILE A 28 2.98 6.38 18.40
N LEU A 29 2.28 6.21 17.27
CA LEU A 29 1.94 7.33 16.40
C LEU A 29 0.98 8.31 17.07
N LYS A 30 -0.01 7.80 17.81
CA LYS A 30 -0.95 8.64 18.55
C LYS A 30 -0.24 9.49 19.62
N LEU A 31 0.68 8.90 20.37
CA LEU A 31 1.43 9.62 21.42
C LEU A 31 2.45 10.59 20.84
N LYS A 32 3.22 10.16 19.82
CA LYS A 32 4.32 10.96 19.28
C LYS A 32 3.84 12.09 18.36
N TYR A 33 2.83 11.82 17.53
CA TYR A 33 2.37 12.76 16.49
C TYR A 33 0.96 13.30 16.75
N LYS A 34 0.32 12.93 17.88
CA LYS A 34 -1.05 13.35 18.23
C LYS A 34 -2.03 13.13 17.07
N THR A 35 -1.89 12.01 16.35
CA THR A 35 -2.68 11.71 15.16
C THR A 35 -4.14 11.47 15.54
N SER A 36 -5.06 12.03 14.74
CA SER A 36 -6.48 11.68 14.72
C SER A 36 -6.84 11.12 13.34
N TYR A 37 -7.77 10.18 13.29
CA TYR A 37 -8.19 9.55 12.04
C TYR A 37 -9.66 9.87 11.81
N ASP A 38 -9.95 10.64 10.77
CA ASP A 38 -11.30 10.79 10.26
C ASP A 38 -11.57 9.63 9.28
N LYS A 39 -12.59 8.85 9.57
CA LYS A 39 -13.03 7.71 8.75
C LYS A 39 -14.35 7.98 8.03
N SER A 40 -14.85 9.21 8.10
CA SER A 40 -16.05 9.60 7.38
C SER A 40 -15.88 9.34 5.86
N GLY A 41 -16.87 8.70 5.27
CA GLY A 41 -16.79 8.27 3.86
C GLY A 41 -16.02 6.98 3.59
N LEU A 42 -15.53 6.29 4.63
CA LEU A 42 -14.87 4.98 4.50
C LEU A 42 -15.74 3.82 5.02
N GLU A 43 -16.95 4.11 5.50
CA GLU A 43 -17.83 3.14 6.15
C GLU A 43 -18.17 1.98 5.22
N ASP A 44 -18.40 2.27 3.93
CA ASP A 44 -18.77 1.28 2.90
C ASP A 44 -17.58 0.69 2.16
N LEU A 45 -16.34 1.01 2.57
CA LEU A 45 -15.13 0.54 1.89
C LEU A 45 -14.85 -0.94 2.22
N SER A 46 -15.64 -1.83 1.66
CA SER A 46 -15.50 -3.29 1.85
C SER A 46 -15.00 -4.03 0.61
N GLY A 47 -15.09 -3.40 -0.56
CA GLY A 47 -14.79 -3.99 -1.88
C GLY A 47 -13.42 -3.60 -2.44
N PRO A 48 -13.13 -4.03 -3.66
CA PRO A 48 -11.91 -3.65 -4.34
C PRO A 48 -11.90 -2.14 -4.63
N ALA A 49 -10.81 -1.49 -4.26
CA ALA A 49 -10.62 -0.05 -4.47
C ALA A 49 -9.17 0.26 -4.82
N LEU A 50 -8.95 1.32 -5.57
CA LEU A 50 -7.65 1.94 -5.77
C LEU A 50 -7.66 3.30 -5.08
N ILE A 51 -6.82 3.44 -4.06
CA ILE A 51 -6.69 4.65 -3.28
C ILE A 51 -5.38 5.34 -3.68
N LEU A 52 -5.49 6.58 -4.13
CA LEU A 52 -4.36 7.43 -4.46
C LEU A 52 -4.13 8.40 -3.31
N CYS A 53 -2.93 8.40 -2.75
CA CYS A 53 -2.57 9.25 -1.64
C CYS A 53 -1.38 10.13 -2.00
N PRO A 54 -1.33 11.40 -1.55
CA PRO A 54 -0.13 12.20 -1.62
C PRO A 54 0.97 11.60 -0.72
N HIS A 55 2.25 11.83 -1.03
CA HIS A 55 3.37 11.28 -0.28
C HIS A 55 4.23 12.40 0.29
N VAL A 56 3.89 12.85 1.48
CA VAL A 56 4.55 13.99 2.16
C VAL A 56 5.48 13.55 3.29
N SER A 57 5.33 12.31 3.78
CA SER A 57 6.12 11.80 4.90
C SER A 57 6.46 10.31 4.75
N ASN A 58 7.58 9.91 5.31
CA ASN A 58 7.99 8.50 5.38
C ASN A 58 7.02 7.59 6.16
N ILE A 59 6.11 8.17 6.95
CA ILE A 59 5.13 7.42 7.75
C ILE A 59 3.74 7.36 7.13
N ASP A 60 3.52 7.99 5.96
CA ASP A 60 2.20 8.06 5.32
C ASP A 60 1.57 6.68 5.12
N PHE A 61 2.37 5.69 4.71
CA PHE A 61 1.89 4.33 4.52
C PHE A 61 1.36 3.71 5.82
N LEU A 62 1.94 4.05 6.98
CA LEU A 62 1.46 3.62 8.29
C LEU A 62 0.14 4.34 8.63
N LEU A 63 0.07 5.65 8.42
CA LEU A 63 -1.14 6.43 8.69
C LEU A 63 -2.31 5.94 7.85
N VAL A 64 -2.09 5.70 6.56
CA VAL A 64 -3.10 5.15 5.64
C VAL A 64 -3.49 3.73 6.06
N ALA A 65 -2.54 2.87 6.43
CA ALA A 65 -2.84 1.53 6.90
C ALA A 65 -3.71 1.53 8.17
N LEU A 66 -3.43 2.45 9.11
CA LEU A 66 -4.18 2.60 10.35
C LEU A 66 -5.59 3.17 10.10
N THR A 67 -5.72 4.13 9.20
CA THR A 67 -7.01 4.71 8.81
C THR A 67 -7.92 3.67 8.18
N LEU A 68 -7.35 2.82 7.30
CA LEU A 68 -8.09 1.78 6.59
C LEU A 68 -8.36 0.53 7.43
N ALA A 69 -7.79 0.40 8.63
CA ALA A 69 -8.05 -0.75 9.50
C ALA A 69 -9.54 -0.82 9.90
N PRO A 70 -10.14 -2.03 9.93
CA PRO A 70 -9.53 -3.35 9.86
C PRO A 70 -9.22 -3.88 8.46
N ASN A 71 -9.55 -3.15 7.40
CA ASN A 71 -9.16 -3.51 6.04
C ASN A 71 -7.63 -3.58 5.95
N ARG A 72 -7.13 -4.57 5.24
CA ARG A 72 -5.69 -4.81 5.07
C ARG A 72 -5.29 -4.40 3.65
N PRO A 73 -4.95 -3.11 3.42
CA PRO A 73 -4.63 -2.63 2.09
C PRO A 73 -3.31 -3.24 1.57
N THR A 74 -3.26 -3.45 0.27
CA THR A 74 -2.05 -3.83 -0.45
C THR A 74 -1.36 -2.57 -0.95
N PHE A 75 -0.14 -2.31 -0.50
CA PHE A 75 0.63 -1.14 -0.91
C PHE A 75 1.46 -1.40 -2.16
N VAL A 76 1.60 -0.38 -2.99
CA VAL A 76 2.58 -0.35 -4.08
C VAL A 76 3.83 0.35 -3.55
N VAL A 77 4.97 -0.36 -3.55
CA VAL A 77 6.22 0.14 -2.98
C VAL A 77 7.35 0.05 -4.00
N SER A 78 8.36 0.91 -3.86
CA SER A 78 9.56 0.87 -4.70
C SER A 78 10.32 -0.45 -4.54
N GLU A 79 10.79 -1.03 -5.65
CA GLU A 79 11.64 -2.22 -5.66
C GLU A 79 12.94 -2.01 -4.86
N HIS A 80 13.40 -0.78 -4.72
CA HIS A 80 14.58 -0.44 -3.91
C HIS A 80 14.49 -0.98 -2.48
N PHE A 81 13.30 -0.96 -1.86
CA PHE A 81 13.12 -1.49 -0.51
C PHE A 81 13.29 -3.02 -0.43
N MET A 82 13.15 -3.73 -1.55
CA MET A 82 13.36 -5.17 -1.63
C MET A 82 14.83 -5.58 -1.58
N ALA A 83 15.79 -4.63 -1.72
CA ALA A 83 17.22 -4.91 -1.65
C ALA A 83 17.66 -5.31 -0.24
N ARG A 84 16.95 -4.87 0.81
CA ARG A 84 17.29 -5.13 2.21
C ARG A 84 16.60 -6.41 2.71
N PRO A 85 17.32 -7.48 3.09
CA PRO A 85 16.73 -8.78 3.43
C PRO A 85 15.62 -8.73 4.50
N PRO A 86 15.78 -8.05 5.66
CA PRO A 86 14.73 -8.00 6.67
C PRO A 86 13.49 -7.25 6.19
N VAL A 87 13.68 -6.15 5.45
CA VAL A 87 12.58 -5.38 4.86
C VAL A 87 11.85 -6.20 3.79
N ARG A 88 12.59 -6.88 2.92
CA ARG A 88 12.04 -7.77 1.90
C ARG A 88 11.18 -8.88 2.52
N TRP A 89 11.66 -9.51 3.60
CA TRP A 89 10.88 -10.53 4.30
C TRP A 89 9.53 -9.97 4.79
N PHE A 90 9.57 -8.81 5.45
CA PHE A 90 8.37 -8.13 5.95
C PHE A 90 7.41 -7.76 4.80
N LEU A 91 7.90 -7.10 3.76
CA LEU A 91 7.11 -6.66 2.62
C LEU A 91 6.49 -7.86 1.86
N ASN A 92 7.21 -8.97 1.75
CA ASN A 92 6.67 -10.21 1.16
C ASN A 92 5.52 -10.79 1.99
N LYS A 93 5.61 -10.74 3.33
CA LYS A 93 4.52 -11.17 4.22
C LYS A 93 3.32 -10.21 4.16
N MET A 94 3.57 -8.94 3.89
CA MET A 94 2.54 -7.93 3.67
C MET A 94 1.99 -7.95 2.23
N HIS A 95 2.47 -8.87 1.38
CA HIS A 95 2.02 -9.03 -0.02
C HIS A 95 1.96 -7.72 -0.81
N VAL A 96 2.96 -6.86 -0.63
CA VAL A 96 3.05 -5.60 -1.37
C VAL A 96 3.30 -5.84 -2.86
N ILE A 97 2.94 -4.87 -3.69
CA ILE A 97 3.26 -4.84 -5.11
C ILE A 97 4.52 -4.01 -5.28
N SER A 98 5.59 -4.61 -5.78
CA SER A 98 6.82 -3.87 -6.08
C SER A 98 6.71 -3.14 -7.41
N LYS A 99 7.18 -1.89 -7.45
CA LYS A 99 7.24 -1.03 -8.63
C LYS A 99 8.70 -0.67 -8.94
N LYS A 100 9.10 -0.78 -10.20
CA LYS A 100 10.37 -0.22 -10.68
C LYS A 100 10.27 1.30 -10.73
N MET A 101 11.34 1.98 -10.30
CA MET A 101 11.42 3.43 -10.35
C MET A 101 11.86 3.90 -11.74
N PHE A 102 11.36 5.06 -12.15
CA PHE A 102 11.79 5.78 -13.36
C PHE A 102 11.65 5.02 -14.68
N CYS A 103 10.79 4.02 -14.75
CA CYS A 103 10.46 3.35 -15.99
C CYS A 103 9.00 2.88 -16.00
N PRO A 104 8.37 2.81 -17.18
CA PRO A 104 7.05 2.20 -17.32
C PRO A 104 7.12 0.74 -16.86
N ASP A 105 6.29 0.38 -15.88
CA ASP A 105 6.26 -0.97 -15.33
C ASP A 105 4.90 -1.62 -15.55
N ILE A 106 4.72 -2.18 -16.75
CA ILE A 106 3.51 -2.91 -17.14
C ILE A 106 3.20 -4.03 -16.16
N LYS A 107 4.24 -4.67 -15.59
CA LYS A 107 4.06 -5.75 -14.61
C LYS A 107 3.37 -5.23 -13.33
N THR A 108 3.77 -4.05 -12.86
CA THR A 108 3.12 -3.40 -11.72
C THR A 108 1.66 -3.10 -12.02
N ILE A 109 1.36 -2.52 -13.19
CA ILE A 109 -0.03 -2.23 -13.61
C ILE A 109 -0.86 -3.52 -13.62
N MET A 110 -0.34 -4.58 -14.23
CA MET A 110 -1.02 -5.89 -14.26
C MET A 110 -1.24 -6.47 -12.86
N ASN A 111 -0.30 -6.27 -11.94
CA ASN A 111 -0.45 -6.74 -10.56
C ASN A 111 -1.48 -5.92 -9.78
N ILE A 112 -1.56 -4.60 -10.00
CA ILE A 112 -2.62 -3.74 -9.44
C ILE A 112 -4.00 -4.22 -9.91
N LEU A 113 -4.16 -4.47 -11.21
CA LEU A 113 -5.42 -4.99 -11.76
C LEU A 113 -5.78 -6.36 -11.17
N ARG A 114 -4.80 -7.26 -11.03
CA ARG A 114 -5.01 -8.57 -10.39
C ARG A 114 -5.38 -8.46 -8.93
N ALA A 115 -4.77 -7.52 -8.19
CA ALA A 115 -5.12 -7.26 -6.79
C ALA A 115 -6.56 -6.78 -6.68
N ARG A 116 -6.98 -5.83 -7.52
CA ARG A 116 -8.38 -5.38 -7.63
C ARG A 116 -9.32 -6.56 -7.92
N ASP A 117 -9.01 -7.36 -8.93
CA ASP A 117 -9.83 -8.53 -9.32
C ASP A 117 -9.88 -9.60 -8.21
N SER A 118 -8.93 -9.58 -7.29
CA SER A 118 -8.89 -10.44 -6.10
C SER A 118 -9.63 -9.83 -4.89
N GLY A 119 -10.30 -8.68 -5.06
CA GLY A 119 -11.06 -8.00 -4.00
C GLY A 119 -10.17 -7.21 -3.01
N ASN A 120 -8.95 -6.83 -3.42
CA ASN A 120 -8.05 -6.07 -2.56
C ASN A 120 -8.28 -4.56 -2.71
N ILE A 121 -8.07 -3.84 -1.59
CA ILE A 121 -7.85 -2.39 -1.62
C ILE A 121 -6.37 -2.17 -1.92
N VAL A 122 -6.07 -1.44 -2.98
CA VAL A 122 -4.70 -1.11 -3.38
C VAL A 122 -4.43 0.36 -3.08
N VAL A 123 -3.34 0.64 -2.40
CA VAL A 123 -2.87 2.01 -2.10
C VAL A 123 -1.63 2.32 -2.92
N LEU A 124 -1.66 3.44 -3.61
CA LEU A 124 -0.59 3.95 -4.45
C LEU A 124 -0.29 5.40 -4.12
N PHE A 125 0.99 5.72 -4.02
CA PHE A 125 1.51 7.08 -3.95
C PHE A 125 2.01 7.46 -5.36
N PRO A 126 1.21 8.18 -6.15
CA PRO A 126 1.48 8.38 -7.58
C PRO A 126 2.72 9.26 -7.83
N GLU A 127 3.06 10.11 -6.88
CA GLU A 127 4.20 11.03 -6.98
C GLU A 127 5.56 10.30 -7.01
N GLY A 128 5.62 9.05 -6.51
CA GLY A 128 6.81 8.21 -6.50
C GLY A 128 7.98 8.72 -5.66
N ARG A 129 7.84 9.89 -5.03
CA ARG A 129 8.83 10.53 -4.15
C ARG A 129 8.13 11.34 -3.08
N LEU A 130 8.83 11.62 -1.99
CA LEU A 130 8.35 12.50 -0.91
C LEU A 130 8.33 13.96 -1.35
N THR A 131 7.27 14.68 -0.99
CA THR A 131 7.21 16.14 -1.15
C THR A 131 7.55 16.80 0.18
N CYS A 132 8.63 17.56 0.22
CA CYS A 132 9.00 18.31 1.42
C CYS A 132 8.19 19.60 1.63
N ILE A 133 7.35 19.97 0.69
CA ILE A 133 6.63 21.27 0.66
C ILE A 133 5.13 21.17 0.98
N GLY A 134 4.65 20.00 1.38
CA GLY A 134 3.25 19.80 1.78
C GLY A 134 2.21 19.94 0.67
N HIS A 135 2.62 20.10 -0.58
CA HIS A 135 1.75 20.10 -1.75
C HIS A 135 1.99 18.87 -2.61
N SER A 136 0.95 18.38 -3.26
CA SER A 136 1.07 17.29 -4.24
C SER A 136 1.98 17.72 -5.39
N LEU A 137 2.95 16.88 -5.74
CA LEU A 137 3.77 17.07 -6.93
C LEU A 137 3.00 16.59 -8.16
N SER A 138 3.39 17.15 -9.33
CA SER A 138 2.94 16.58 -10.60
C SER A 138 3.37 15.11 -10.69
N VAL A 139 2.46 14.27 -11.16
CA VAL A 139 2.79 12.87 -11.47
C VAL A 139 3.85 12.88 -12.56
N THR A 140 5.02 12.30 -12.28
CA THR A 140 6.07 12.16 -13.30
C THR A 140 5.63 11.08 -14.29
N GLU A 141 5.51 11.48 -15.54
CA GLU A 141 5.29 10.58 -16.69
C GLU A 141 6.47 9.61 -16.89
#